data_8a1e1f46bb76800c19302000a2ca90e4
#
_entry.id   8a1e1f46bb76800c19302000a2ca90e4
#
_cell.length_a   1.000
_cell.length_b   1.000
_cell.length_c   1.000
_cell.angle_alpha   90.00
_cell.angle_beta   90.00
_cell.angle_gamma   90.00
#
_symmetry.space_group_name_H-M   'P 1'
#
loop_
_entity.id
_entity.type
_entity.pdbx_description
1 polymer ?
#
loop_
_entity_poly.entity_id
_entity_poly.type
_entity_poly.pdbx_seq_one_letter_code
_entity_poly.pdbx_strand_id
1 'polypeptide(L)'
;IDRGFRRLAFYGYPRTRIIRWSEVRGRAFSERAAEAGIPCSVYTGRQGTARKWTELQRGLIAWVRSLEKPVGLMACNDVRARHVLEACRSLGVRIPEDVALIGVDNDEMICDLTDPPLSSVEQGARRMGYEAAALLDRLMSGRKVSQLHFVVEPEGVVTRRSTDTLAIEDADVAAAVRFIHENACKRIQIDDVVRRVGVSRSTLKSRFRAVMGCSIHAEIQRIRLERAKQLIADTDLPLKQIALQAGFQYVQYLTRLFRSRVGLTPAKFRSQRVQGPAMGPPNPSRSPTSTIPPNPSPGAKR
;
A
#
# COMPACT_ATOMS: atom_id res chain seq x y z
N ILE A 1 8.20 -2.25 -11.71
CA ILE A 1 9.30 -2.41 -12.65
C ILE A 1 10.60 -2.63 -11.88
N ASP A 2 10.97 -1.71 -11.00
CA ASP A 2 12.23 -1.78 -10.21
C ASP A 2 12.30 -3.03 -9.31
N ARG A 3 11.16 -3.64 -8.99
CA ARG A 3 11.06 -4.91 -8.26
C ARG A 3 11.17 -6.15 -9.16
N GLY A 4 11.50 -5.97 -10.46
CA GLY A 4 11.74 -7.06 -11.41
C GLY A 4 10.50 -7.64 -12.08
N PHE A 5 9.31 -7.09 -11.86
CA PHE A 5 8.10 -7.58 -12.52
C PHE A 5 8.18 -7.33 -14.04
N ARG A 6 7.99 -8.40 -14.81
CA ARG A 6 7.97 -8.42 -16.29
C ARG A 6 6.57 -8.58 -16.84
N ARG A 7 5.57 -8.68 -16.01
CA ARG A 7 4.15 -8.74 -16.35
C ARG A 7 3.39 -7.84 -15.41
N LEU A 8 2.51 -7.02 -15.97
CA LEU A 8 1.66 -6.12 -15.20
C LEU A 8 0.19 -6.41 -15.49
N ALA A 9 -0.66 -6.08 -14.55
CA ALA A 9 -2.10 -6.22 -14.69
C ALA A 9 -2.83 -5.04 -14.03
N PHE A 10 -3.96 -4.66 -14.60
CA PHE A 10 -4.82 -3.60 -14.05
C PHE A 10 -6.25 -4.09 -13.89
N TYR A 11 -6.82 -3.86 -12.71
CA TYR A 11 -8.21 -4.15 -12.42
C TYR A 11 -9.02 -2.89 -12.15
N GLY A 12 -9.94 -2.56 -13.05
CA GLY A 12 -10.74 -1.34 -13.01
C GLY A 12 -12.25 -1.58 -12.86
N TYR A 13 -13.00 -0.48 -12.91
CA TYR A 13 -14.45 -0.50 -13.08
C TYR A 13 -14.81 -0.55 -14.56
N PRO A 14 -15.97 -1.14 -14.93
CA PRO A 14 -16.53 -1.01 -16.26
C PRO A 14 -16.76 0.47 -16.60
N ARG A 15 -16.57 0.81 -17.86
CA ARG A 15 -16.78 2.18 -18.35
C ARG A 15 -18.21 2.65 -18.12
N THR A 16 -18.38 3.74 -17.38
CA THR A 16 -19.65 4.44 -17.20
C THR A 16 -19.44 5.94 -17.34
N ARG A 17 -20.53 6.71 -17.49
CA ARG A 17 -20.44 8.17 -17.53
C ARG A 17 -19.88 8.77 -16.24
N ILE A 18 -20.09 8.10 -15.10
CA ILE A 18 -19.73 8.58 -13.75
C ILE A 18 -18.33 8.10 -13.36
N ILE A 19 -17.91 6.90 -13.77
CA ILE A 19 -16.66 6.26 -13.32
C ILE A 19 -15.58 6.34 -14.43
N ARG A 20 -15.43 7.52 -15.05
CA ARG A 20 -14.39 7.75 -16.07
C ARG A 20 -12.97 7.72 -15.51
N TRP A 21 -12.81 8.10 -14.26
CA TRP A 21 -11.52 8.12 -13.58
C TRP A 21 -10.81 6.76 -13.56
N SER A 22 -11.56 5.67 -13.44
CA SER A 22 -11.00 4.31 -13.48
C SER A 22 -10.42 3.96 -14.86
N GLU A 23 -11.10 4.39 -15.94
CA GLU A 23 -10.62 4.21 -17.32
C GLU A 23 -9.34 5.02 -17.56
N VAL A 24 -9.33 6.30 -17.13
CA VAL A 24 -8.14 7.17 -17.25
C VAL A 24 -6.95 6.57 -16.51
N ARG A 25 -7.16 6.10 -15.28
CA ARG A 25 -6.11 5.44 -14.48
C ARG A 25 -5.59 4.18 -15.15
N GLY A 26 -6.47 3.32 -15.66
CA GLY A 26 -6.08 2.09 -16.36
C GLY A 26 -5.32 2.36 -17.65
N ARG A 27 -5.71 3.40 -18.40
CA ARG A 27 -5.00 3.83 -19.60
C ARG A 27 -3.59 4.30 -19.26
N ALA A 28 -3.44 5.22 -18.32
CA ALA A 28 -2.13 5.74 -17.90
C ALA A 28 -1.21 4.62 -17.39
N PHE A 29 -1.76 3.65 -16.64
CA PHE A 29 -1.01 2.49 -16.19
C PHE A 29 -0.53 1.62 -17.36
N SER A 30 -1.40 1.35 -18.34
CA SER A 30 -1.08 0.55 -19.52
C SER A 30 -0.08 1.25 -20.43
N GLU A 31 -0.21 2.56 -20.63
CA GLU A 31 0.73 3.40 -21.39
C GLU A 31 2.13 3.34 -20.74
N ARG A 32 2.20 3.51 -19.42
CA ARG A 32 3.47 3.42 -18.69
C ARG A 32 4.10 2.01 -18.75
N ALA A 33 3.30 0.96 -18.74
CA ALA A 33 3.77 -0.41 -18.95
C ALA A 33 4.33 -0.60 -20.37
N ALA A 34 3.62 -0.10 -21.37
CA ALA A 34 4.03 -0.19 -22.77
C ALA A 34 5.34 0.57 -23.05
N GLU A 35 5.51 1.78 -22.48
CA GLU A 35 6.78 2.54 -22.53
C GLU A 35 7.97 1.75 -21.97
N ALA A 36 7.72 0.90 -20.97
CA ALA A 36 8.72 0.03 -20.37
C ALA A 36 8.89 -1.31 -21.11
N GLY A 37 8.14 -1.55 -22.20
CA GLY A 37 8.15 -2.82 -22.92
C GLY A 37 7.54 -3.99 -22.14
N ILE A 38 6.67 -3.72 -21.14
CA ILE A 38 6.09 -4.74 -20.27
C ILE A 38 4.65 -5.01 -20.68
N PRO A 39 4.26 -6.27 -20.94
CA PRO A 39 2.88 -6.62 -21.23
C PRO A 39 1.95 -6.33 -20.04
N CYS A 40 0.81 -5.73 -20.35
CA CYS A 40 -0.20 -5.36 -19.34
C CYS A 40 -1.56 -5.98 -19.68
N SER A 41 -2.10 -6.78 -18.76
CA SER A 41 -3.44 -7.35 -18.86
C SER A 41 -4.44 -6.44 -18.15
N VAL A 42 -5.50 -6.02 -18.83
CA VAL A 42 -6.53 -5.14 -18.25
C VAL A 42 -7.85 -5.87 -18.11
N TYR A 43 -8.44 -5.82 -16.94
CA TYR A 43 -9.77 -6.35 -16.66
C TYR A 43 -10.63 -5.32 -15.94
N THR A 44 -11.81 -5.02 -16.50
CA THR A 44 -12.72 -4.03 -15.90
C THR A 44 -14.01 -4.66 -15.36
N GLY A 45 -14.20 -5.96 -15.58
CA GLY A 45 -15.42 -6.66 -15.21
C GLY A 45 -16.61 -6.26 -16.10
N ARG A 46 -17.81 -6.71 -15.70
CA ARG A 46 -19.08 -6.32 -16.33
C ARG A 46 -19.85 -5.43 -15.37
N GLN A 47 -20.69 -4.52 -15.89
CA GLN A 47 -21.69 -3.83 -15.08
C GLN A 47 -22.69 -4.86 -14.55
N GLY A 48 -22.96 -4.84 -13.25
CA GLY A 48 -23.91 -5.75 -12.63
C GLY A 48 -24.55 -5.15 -11.40
N THR A 49 -25.82 -5.50 -11.17
CA THR A 49 -26.52 -5.25 -9.92
C THR A 49 -26.02 -6.20 -8.82
N ALA A 50 -26.31 -5.91 -7.55
CA ALA A 50 -25.93 -6.75 -6.42
C ALA A 50 -26.31 -8.24 -6.56
N ARG A 51 -27.38 -8.55 -7.31
CA ARG A 51 -27.79 -9.94 -7.64
C ARG A 51 -26.79 -10.70 -8.52
N LYS A 52 -25.88 -9.99 -9.21
CA LYS A 52 -24.85 -10.60 -10.08
C LYS A 52 -23.46 -10.61 -9.45
N TRP A 53 -23.34 -10.37 -8.14
CA TRP A 53 -22.05 -10.38 -7.44
C TRP A 53 -21.26 -11.68 -7.65
N THR A 54 -21.94 -12.82 -7.57
CA THR A 54 -21.32 -14.15 -7.80
C THR A 54 -20.76 -14.30 -9.21
N GLU A 55 -21.44 -13.76 -10.24
CA GLU A 55 -20.95 -13.78 -11.62
C GLU A 55 -19.74 -12.86 -11.81
N LEU A 56 -19.75 -11.68 -11.17
CA LEU A 56 -18.62 -10.76 -11.20
C LEU A 56 -17.39 -11.37 -10.55
N GLN A 57 -17.56 -12.04 -9.42
CA GLN A 57 -16.47 -12.78 -8.77
C GLN A 57 -15.94 -13.92 -9.63
N ARG A 58 -16.81 -14.74 -10.26
CA ARG A 58 -16.37 -15.81 -11.16
C ARG A 58 -15.52 -15.27 -12.31
N GLY A 59 -15.91 -14.16 -12.92
CA GLY A 59 -15.15 -13.52 -13.99
C GLY A 59 -13.78 -13.02 -13.51
N LEU A 60 -13.73 -12.41 -12.33
CA LEU A 60 -12.47 -11.96 -11.72
C LEU A 60 -11.56 -13.15 -11.38
N ILE A 61 -12.10 -14.20 -10.77
CA ILE A 61 -11.36 -15.44 -10.46
C ILE A 61 -10.78 -16.06 -11.71
N ALA A 62 -11.58 -16.18 -12.80
CA ALA A 62 -11.11 -16.70 -14.07
C ALA A 62 -9.97 -15.88 -14.66
N TRP A 63 -10.08 -14.54 -14.60
CA TRP A 63 -9.01 -13.65 -15.06
C TRP A 63 -7.74 -13.75 -14.19
N VAL A 64 -7.84 -13.72 -12.87
CA VAL A 64 -6.68 -13.88 -11.98
C VAL A 64 -5.97 -15.23 -12.19
N ARG A 65 -6.76 -16.30 -12.48
CA ARG A 65 -6.21 -17.61 -12.82
C ARG A 65 -5.42 -17.59 -14.13
N SER A 66 -5.87 -16.86 -15.15
CA SER A 66 -5.23 -16.76 -16.45
C SER A 66 -3.97 -15.91 -16.48
N LEU A 67 -3.73 -15.08 -15.46
CA LEU A 67 -2.52 -14.27 -15.39
C LEU A 67 -1.28 -15.16 -15.20
N GLU A 68 -0.29 -14.98 -16.05
CA GLU A 68 1.03 -15.56 -15.83
C GLU A 68 1.71 -14.90 -14.62
N LYS A 69 2.30 -15.71 -13.77
CA LYS A 69 2.91 -15.29 -12.50
C LYS A 69 4.45 -15.43 -12.56
N PRO A 70 5.19 -14.58 -11.84
CA PRO A 70 4.74 -13.50 -10.96
C PRO A 70 4.25 -12.29 -11.75
N VAL A 71 3.22 -11.59 -11.21
CA VAL A 71 2.61 -10.41 -11.83
C VAL A 71 2.43 -9.26 -10.83
N GLY A 72 2.72 -8.03 -11.26
CA GLY A 72 2.38 -6.81 -10.52
C GLY A 72 0.98 -6.33 -10.92
N LEU A 73 0.03 -6.32 -9.98
CA LEU A 73 -1.35 -5.96 -10.22
C LEU A 73 -1.71 -4.65 -9.51
N MET A 74 -2.19 -3.67 -10.27
CA MET A 74 -2.79 -2.47 -9.72
C MET A 74 -4.30 -2.54 -9.83
N ALA A 75 -4.99 -2.42 -8.71
CA ALA A 75 -6.41 -2.18 -8.69
C ALA A 75 -6.69 -0.67 -8.73
N CYS A 76 -7.79 -0.28 -9.38
CA CYS A 76 -8.10 1.14 -9.54
C CYS A 76 -8.43 1.85 -8.22
N ASN A 77 -8.79 1.11 -7.18
CA ASN A 77 -8.90 1.58 -5.80
C ASN A 77 -8.81 0.42 -4.79
N ASP A 78 -8.79 0.73 -3.49
CA ASP A 78 -8.63 -0.25 -2.42
C ASP A 78 -9.80 -1.22 -2.32
N VAL A 79 -11.02 -0.78 -2.60
CA VAL A 79 -12.20 -1.66 -2.65
C VAL A 79 -12.03 -2.74 -3.72
N ARG A 80 -11.54 -2.36 -4.92
CA ARG A 80 -11.25 -3.33 -5.99
C ARG A 80 -10.06 -4.22 -5.65
N ALA A 81 -9.06 -3.70 -4.97
CA ALA A 81 -7.93 -4.50 -4.49
C ALA A 81 -8.40 -5.60 -3.53
N ARG A 82 -9.34 -5.30 -2.63
CA ARG A 82 -9.93 -6.31 -1.74
C ARG A 82 -10.60 -7.44 -2.50
N HIS A 83 -11.29 -7.16 -3.62
CA HIS A 83 -11.87 -8.22 -4.46
C HIS A 83 -10.79 -9.12 -5.08
N VAL A 84 -9.63 -8.57 -5.44
CA VAL A 84 -8.49 -9.35 -5.93
C VAL A 84 -7.92 -10.23 -4.83
N LEU A 85 -7.78 -9.70 -3.59
CA LEU A 85 -7.35 -10.49 -2.41
C LEU A 85 -8.25 -11.72 -2.21
N GLU A 86 -9.57 -11.53 -2.25
CA GLU A 86 -10.55 -12.62 -2.12
C GLU A 86 -10.44 -13.65 -3.26
N ALA A 87 -10.26 -13.18 -4.51
CA ALA A 87 -10.07 -14.05 -5.67
C ALA A 87 -8.77 -14.85 -5.56
N CYS A 88 -7.66 -14.23 -5.17
CA CYS A 88 -6.39 -14.91 -4.93
C CYS A 88 -6.51 -15.95 -3.82
N ARG A 89 -7.17 -15.60 -2.71
CA ARG A 89 -7.41 -16.52 -1.58
C ARG A 89 -8.19 -17.77 -2.02
N SER A 90 -9.24 -17.60 -2.82
CA SER A 90 -10.06 -18.71 -3.33
C SER A 90 -9.30 -19.63 -4.30
N LEU A 91 -8.26 -19.12 -4.95
CA LEU A 91 -7.40 -19.84 -5.89
C LEU A 91 -6.14 -20.43 -5.25
N GLY A 92 -5.85 -20.14 -3.98
CA GLY A 92 -4.57 -20.47 -3.36
C GLY A 92 -3.38 -19.70 -3.98
N VAL A 93 -3.65 -18.58 -4.67
CA VAL A 93 -2.64 -17.68 -5.24
C VAL A 93 -2.10 -16.78 -4.13
N ARG A 94 -0.80 -16.72 -4.01
CA ARG A 94 -0.13 -16.02 -2.91
C ARG A 94 0.10 -14.56 -3.22
N ILE A 95 -0.17 -13.72 -2.24
CA ILE A 95 0.16 -12.31 -2.25
C ILE A 95 1.16 -12.07 -1.11
N PRO A 96 2.32 -11.50 -1.43
CA PRO A 96 2.75 -10.84 -2.67
C PRO A 96 3.50 -11.70 -3.69
N GLU A 97 3.81 -12.97 -3.43
CA GLU A 97 4.80 -13.75 -4.19
C GLU A 97 4.37 -14.05 -5.63
N ASP A 98 3.12 -14.46 -5.83
CA ASP A 98 2.58 -14.77 -7.16
C ASP A 98 1.93 -13.52 -7.79
N VAL A 99 1.27 -12.70 -6.96
CA VAL A 99 0.61 -11.44 -7.33
C VAL A 99 1.00 -10.35 -6.33
N ALA A 100 1.86 -9.42 -6.74
CA ALA A 100 2.08 -8.22 -5.94
C ALA A 100 0.96 -7.22 -6.22
N LEU A 101 0.18 -6.87 -5.19
CA LEU A 101 -1.05 -6.10 -5.33
C LEU A 101 -0.92 -4.71 -4.71
N ILE A 102 -1.31 -3.69 -5.49
CA ILE A 102 -1.41 -2.31 -5.01
C ILE A 102 -2.81 -1.75 -5.27
N GLY A 103 -3.36 -1.05 -4.27
CA GLY A 103 -4.57 -0.26 -4.39
C GLY A 103 -4.30 1.22 -4.62
N VAL A 104 -5.36 2.02 -4.51
CA VAL A 104 -5.34 3.49 -4.52
C VAL A 104 -6.41 3.97 -3.56
N ASP A 105 -6.23 5.07 -2.92
CA ASP A 105 -6.98 5.88 -1.97
C ASP A 105 -6.35 5.87 -0.57
N ASN A 106 -5.62 4.81 -0.22
CA ASN A 106 -5.05 4.55 1.10
C ASN A 106 -6.12 4.62 2.21
N ASP A 107 -7.26 3.97 1.98
CA ASP A 107 -8.27 3.76 3.02
C ASP A 107 -7.67 2.85 4.11
N GLU A 108 -7.31 3.44 5.25
CA GLU A 108 -6.62 2.73 6.34
C GLU A 108 -7.44 1.53 6.84
N MET A 109 -8.77 1.65 6.91
CA MET A 109 -9.62 0.53 7.35
C MET A 109 -9.55 -0.64 6.38
N ILE A 110 -9.55 -0.38 5.08
CA ILE A 110 -9.44 -1.43 4.08
C ILE A 110 -8.00 -1.98 4.07
N CYS A 111 -7.01 -1.08 4.02
CA CYS A 111 -5.62 -1.47 3.83
C CYS A 111 -5.05 -2.26 5.00
N ASP A 112 -5.39 -1.91 6.23
CA ASP A 112 -4.82 -2.53 7.43
C ASP A 112 -5.59 -3.78 7.89
N LEU A 113 -6.89 -3.88 7.57
CA LEU A 113 -7.72 -5.05 7.90
C LEU A 113 -7.65 -6.18 6.87
N THR A 114 -7.03 -5.96 5.70
CA THR A 114 -6.82 -7.03 4.72
C THR A 114 -5.65 -7.94 5.10
N ASP A 115 -5.70 -9.21 4.67
CA ASP A 115 -4.60 -10.15 4.83
C ASP A 115 -4.15 -10.67 3.45
N PRO A 116 -2.89 -10.33 3.05
CA PRO A 116 -1.94 -9.43 3.70
C PRO A 116 -2.39 -7.95 3.67
N PRO A 117 -1.87 -7.09 4.59
CA PRO A 117 -2.12 -5.65 4.56
C PRO A 117 -1.77 -5.04 3.20
N LEU A 118 -2.68 -4.21 2.68
CA LEU A 118 -2.68 -3.71 1.32
C LEU A 118 -1.83 -2.45 1.16
N SER A 119 -0.84 -2.49 0.29
CA SER A 119 -0.14 -1.30 -0.21
C SER A 119 -1.07 -0.46 -1.07
N SER A 120 -1.01 0.85 -0.92
CA SER A 120 -1.91 1.74 -1.64
C SER A 120 -1.26 3.08 -1.99
N VAL A 121 -1.72 3.70 -3.08
CA VAL A 121 -1.31 5.04 -3.48
C VAL A 121 -2.12 6.06 -2.69
N GLU A 122 -1.44 6.94 -1.97
CA GLU A 122 -2.06 8.09 -1.28
C GLU A 122 -2.24 9.25 -2.26
N GLN A 123 -3.50 9.61 -2.52
CA GLN A 123 -3.85 10.62 -3.52
C GLN A 123 -3.77 12.07 -3.00
N GLY A 124 -3.53 12.29 -1.71
CA GLY A 124 -3.60 13.62 -1.11
C GLY A 124 -5.03 14.14 -1.00
N ALA A 125 -6.00 13.26 -0.71
CA ALA A 125 -7.42 13.58 -0.64
C ALA A 125 -7.72 14.72 0.34
N ARG A 126 -7.03 14.79 1.47
CA ARG A 126 -7.15 15.89 2.45
C ARG A 126 -6.78 17.24 1.85
N ARG A 127 -5.67 17.29 1.09
CA ARG A 127 -5.22 18.50 0.40
C ARG A 127 -6.20 18.89 -0.70
N MET A 128 -6.69 17.91 -1.48
CA MET A 128 -7.72 18.19 -2.51
C MET A 128 -8.97 18.82 -1.90
N GLY A 129 -9.47 18.26 -0.79
CA GLY A 129 -10.63 18.82 -0.09
C GLY A 129 -10.40 20.25 0.42
N TYR A 130 -9.24 20.52 1.00
CA TYR A 130 -8.88 21.85 1.49
C TYR A 130 -8.81 22.88 0.36
N GLU A 131 -8.11 22.55 -0.73
CA GLU A 131 -7.96 23.45 -1.88
C GLU A 131 -9.30 23.70 -2.59
N ALA A 132 -10.14 22.66 -2.69
CA ALA A 132 -11.49 22.79 -3.24
C ALA A 132 -12.37 23.72 -2.39
N ALA A 133 -12.34 23.58 -1.07
CA ALA A 133 -13.07 24.44 -0.16
C ALA A 133 -12.57 25.89 -0.22
N ALA A 134 -11.26 26.10 -0.26
CA ALA A 134 -10.67 27.43 -0.40
C ALA A 134 -11.02 28.10 -1.74
N LEU A 135 -11.09 27.32 -2.82
CA LEU A 135 -11.53 27.81 -4.13
C LEU A 135 -13.02 28.21 -4.10
N LEU A 136 -13.85 27.36 -3.50
CA LEU A 136 -15.29 27.64 -3.36
C LEU A 136 -15.53 28.90 -2.53
N ASP A 137 -14.84 29.10 -1.41
CA ASP A 137 -14.92 30.31 -0.59
C ASP A 137 -14.60 31.59 -1.40
N ARG A 138 -13.54 31.54 -2.21
CA ARG A 138 -13.17 32.65 -3.10
C ARG A 138 -14.27 32.95 -4.11
N LEU A 139 -14.85 31.94 -4.73
CA LEU A 139 -15.94 32.09 -5.71
C LEU A 139 -17.20 32.66 -5.05
N MET A 140 -17.57 32.16 -3.87
CA MET A 140 -18.71 32.65 -3.10
C MET A 140 -18.53 34.12 -2.65
N SER A 141 -17.29 34.51 -2.36
CA SER A 141 -16.94 35.89 -1.99
C SER A 141 -16.85 36.86 -3.20
N GLY A 142 -17.18 36.43 -4.42
CA GLY A 142 -17.10 37.23 -5.64
C GLY A 142 -15.66 37.58 -6.06
N ARG A 143 -14.65 36.98 -5.49
CA ARG A 143 -13.26 37.22 -5.86
C ARG A 143 -12.94 36.60 -7.22
N LYS A 144 -12.19 37.32 -8.04
CA LYS A 144 -11.71 36.79 -9.32
C LYS A 144 -10.76 35.60 -9.06
N VAL A 145 -11.07 34.46 -9.66
CA VAL A 145 -10.24 33.26 -9.62
C VAL A 145 -9.61 33.11 -11.01
N SER A 146 -8.28 33.19 -11.05
CA SER A 146 -7.52 33.09 -12.31
C SER A 146 -7.36 31.65 -12.79
N GLN A 147 -7.46 30.66 -11.87
CA GLN A 147 -7.25 29.25 -12.17
C GLN A 147 -8.38 28.42 -11.55
N LEU A 148 -9.20 27.80 -12.41
CA LEU A 148 -10.32 26.92 -12.02
C LEU A 148 -9.94 25.44 -11.91
N HIS A 149 -8.77 25.06 -12.43
CA HIS A 149 -8.27 23.70 -12.40
C HIS A 149 -7.04 23.63 -11.51
N PHE A 150 -7.15 22.84 -10.45
CA PHE A 150 -6.07 22.55 -9.53
C PHE A 150 -5.70 21.07 -9.63
N VAL A 151 -4.42 20.79 -9.89
CA VAL A 151 -3.90 19.43 -9.87
C VAL A 151 -3.17 19.23 -8.55
N VAL A 152 -3.61 18.26 -7.78
CA VAL A 152 -2.92 17.81 -6.57
C VAL A 152 -2.20 16.52 -6.92
N GLU A 153 -0.90 16.52 -6.81
CA GLU A 153 -0.10 15.33 -7.04
C GLU A 153 -0.30 14.31 -5.90
N PRO A 154 -0.21 13.00 -6.20
CA PRO A 154 -0.23 11.96 -5.18
C PRO A 154 0.90 12.17 -4.16
N GLU A 155 0.63 11.90 -2.89
CA GLU A 155 1.63 12.04 -1.81
C GLU A 155 2.66 10.89 -1.83
N GLY A 156 2.35 9.80 -2.53
CA GLY A 156 3.24 8.66 -2.71
C GLY A 156 2.55 7.31 -2.55
N VAL A 157 3.34 6.29 -2.26
CA VAL A 157 2.86 4.93 -2.01
C VAL A 157 3.10 4.55 -0.56
N VAL A 158 2.02 4.22 0.14
CA VAL A 158 2.11 3.59 1.46
C VAL A 158 2.33 2.10 1.25
N THR A 159 3.59 1.67 1.42
CA THR A 159 3.98 0.28 1.21
C THR A 159 3.62 -0.57 2.42
N ARG A 160 2.87 -1.66 2.16
CA ARG A 160 2.53 -2.72 3.11
C ARG A 160 2.93 -4.08 2.56
N ARG A 161 2.47 -5.17 3.19
CA ARG A 161 2.89 -6.54 2.81
C ARG A 161 2.46 -6.98 1.41
N SER A 162 1.38 -6.47 0.86
CA SER A 162 0.84 -6.91 -0.44
C SER A 162 1.76 -6.63 -1.65
N THR A 163 2.77 -5.78 -1.48
CA THR A 163 3.81 -5.53 -2.49
C THR A 163 5.22 -5.78 -1.96
N ASP A 164 5.39 -6.35 -0.78
CA ASP A 164 6.71 -6.57 -0.17
C ASP A 164 7.40 -7.83 -0.72
N THR A 165 7.63 -7.82 -2.04
CA THR A 165 8.30 -8.90 -2.76
C THR A 165 9.03 -8.38 -3.99
N LEU A 166 9.91 -9.23 -4.52
CA LEU A 166 10.51 -9.09 -5.86
C LEU A 166 9.94 -10.17 -6.76
N ALA A 167 9.86 -9.92 -8.05
CA ALA A 167 9.53 -10.95 -9.04
C ALA A 167 10.74 -11.89 -9.18
N ILE A 168 10.66 -13.05 -8.54
CA ILE A 168 11.75 -14.02 -8.47
C ILE A 168 11.44 -15.16 -9.43
N GLU A 169 12.19 -15.21 -10.55
CA GLU A 169 12.10 -16.32 -11.53
C GLU A 169 12.82 -17.58 -11.06
N ASP A 170 13.85 -17.44 -10.22
CA ASP A 170 14.59 -18.53 -9.65
C ASP A 170 13.75 -19.25 -8.58
N ALA A 171 13.30 -20.48 -8.87
CA ALA A 171 12.41 -21.25 -8.00
C ALA A 171 13.01 -21.52 -6.61
N ASP A 172 14.33 -21.73 -6.51
CA ASP A 172 15.01 -21.99 -5.25
C ASP A 172 15.11 -20.72 -4.41
N VAL A 173 15.41 -19.58 -5.05
CA VAL A 173 15.44 -18.27 -4.38
C VAL A 173 14.02 -17.89 -3.95
N ALA A 174 13.02 -18.11 -4.79
CA ALA A 174 11.62 -17.87 -4.43
C ALA A 174 11.17 -18.71 -3.24
N ALA A 175 11.56 -20.00 -3.20
CA ALA A 175 11.29 -20.89 -2.06
C ALA A 175 12.00 -20.43 -0.78
N ALA A 176 13.26 -19.94 -0.90
CA ALA A 176 14.01 -19.38 0.22
C ALA A 176 13.35 -18.12 0.78
N VAL A 177 13.00 -17.16 -0.08
CA VAL A 177 12.31 -15.92 0.33
C VAL A 177 11.00 -16.23 1.02
N ARG A 178 10.19 -17.12 0.47
CA ARG A 178 8.94 -17.58 1.07
C ARG A 178 9.14 -18.13 2.47
N PHE A 179 10.06 -19.08 2.61
CA PHE A 179 10.37 -19.69 3.91
C PHE A 179 10.81 -18.64 4.94
N ILE A 180 11.61 -17.65 4.51
CA ILE A 180 12.04 -16.55 5.35
C ILE A 180 10.84 -15.72 5.79
N HIS A 181 9.95 -15.30 4.87
CA HIS A 181 8.76 -14.49 5.18
C HIS A 181 7.84 -15.17 6.20
N GLU A 182 7.61 -16.49 6.06
CA GLU A 182 6.75 -17.26 6.96
C GLU A 182 7.36 -17.52 8.34
N ASN A 183 8.71 -17.52 8.43
CA ASN A 183 9.39 -18.06 9.60
C ASN A 183 10.41 -17.11 10.24
N ALA A 184 10.72 -15.95 9.68
CA ALA A 184 11.76 -15.04 10.18
C ALA A 184 11.63 -14.76 11.68
N CYS A 185 10.42 -14.55 12.17
CA CYS A 185 10.14 -14.27 13.57
C CYS A 185 10.25 -15.51 14.48
N LYS A 186 10.38 -16.73 13.94
CA LYS A 186 10.54 -18.00 14.68
C LYS A 186 12.01 -18.37 14.97
N ARG A 187 12.92 -17.40 14.94
CA ARG A 187 14.36 -17.56 15.20
C ARG A 187 15.10 -18.48 14.23
N ILE A 188 14.64 -18.54 12.97
CA ILE A 188 15.36 -19.32 11.94
C ILE A 188 16.78 -18.78 11.73
N GLN A 189 17.64 -19.69 11.26
CA GLN A 189 19.00 -19.42 10.81
C GLN A 189 19.15 -19.74 9.31
N ILE A 190 20.28 -19.37 8.73
CA ILE A 190 20.55 -19.63 7.31
C ILE A 190 20.45 -21.12 6.98
N ASP A 191 20.89 -21.99 7.88
CA ASP A 191 20.88 -23.44 7.65
C ASP A 191 19.46 -24.02 7.60
N ASP A 192 18.49 -23.39 8.26
CA ASP A 192 17.09 -23.78 8.14
C ASP A 192 16.54 -23.46 6.74
N VAL A 193 16.93 -22.31 6.18
CA VAL A 193 16.58 -21.91 4.82
C VAL A 193 17.21 -22.86 3.79
N VAL A 194 18.50 -23.16 3.95
CA VAL A 194 19.23 -24.09 3.08
C VAL A 194 18.57 -25.46 3.08
N ARG A 195 18.25 -25.98 4.27
CA ARG A 195 17.59 -27.28 4.45
C ARG A 195 16.21 -27.34 3.80
N ARG A 196 15.47 -26.23 3.87
CA ARG A 196 14.13 -26.12 3.27
C ARG A 196 14.15 -26.11 1.74
N VAL A 197 15.17 -25.50 1.15
CA VAL A 197 15.32 -25.38 -0.33
C VAL A 197 15.96 -26.65 -0.93
N GLY A 198 16.87 -27.31 -0.22
CA GLY A 198 17.47 -28.55 -0.67
C GLY A 198 18.68 -28.38 -1.60
N VAL A 199 19.23 -27.15 -1.73
CA VAL A 199 20.46 -26.88 -2.50
C VAL A 199 21.64 -26.60 -1.58
N SER A 200 22.88 -26.61 -2.10
CA SER A 200 24.07 -26.34 -1.30
C SER A 200 24.02 -24.89 -0.74
N ARG A 201 24.60 -24.70 0.46
CA ARG A 201 24.66 -23.38 1.12
C ARG A 201 25.38 -22.33 0.27
N SER A 202 26.44 -22.70 -0.45
CA SER A 202 27.19 -21.81 -1.34
C SER A 202 26.35 -21.41 -2.55
N THR A 203 25.70 -22.38 -3.20
CA THR A 203 24.81 -22.15 -4.33
C THR A 203 23.66 -21.24 -3.97
N LEU A 204 22.95 -21.52 -2.86
CA LEU A 204 21.84 -20.67 -2.43
C LEU A 204 22.30 -19.25 -2.11
N LYS A 205 23.40 -19.07 -1.39
CA LYS A 205 23.94 -17.73 -1.07
C LYS A 205 24.28 -16.93 -2.30
N SER A 206 24.95 -17.55 -3.30
CA SER A 206 25.33 -16.88 -4.55
C SER A 206 24.10 -16.47 -5.34
N ARG A 207 23.18 -17.39 -5.62
CA ARG A 207 21.94 -17.14 -6.36
C ARG A 207 21.03 -16.15 -5.64
N PHE A 208 20.86 -16.29 -4.33
CA PHE A 208 20.07 -15.37 -3.53
C PHE A 208 20.62 -13.94 -3.62
N ARG A 209 21.95 -13.78 -3.50
CA ARG A 209 22.58 -12.46 -3.62
C ARG A 209 22.46 -11.87 -5.02
N ALA A 210 22.59 -12.69 -6.06
CA ALA A 210 22.44 -12.25 -7.45
C ALA A 210 21.01 -11.75 -7.75
N VAL A 211 19.99 -12.46 -7.23
CA VAL A 211 18.58 -12.14 -7.46
C VAL A 211 18.07 -11.03 -6.55
N MET A 212 18.38 -11.13 -5.24
CA MET A 212 17.83 -10.24 -4.20
C MET A 212 18.68 -8.99 -3.95
N GLY A 213 19.90 -8.93 -4.47
CA GLY A 213 20.86 -7.84 -4.18
C GLY A 213 21.37 -7.82 -2.73
N CYS A 214 20.91 -8.74 -1.85
CA CYS A 214 21.27 -8.79 -0.45
C CYS A 214 21.56 -10.22 0.01
N SER A 215 22.09 -10.38 1.23
CA SER A 215 22.30 -11.71 1.80
C SER A 215 21.02 -12.26 2.44
N ILE A 216 20.92 -13.62 2.53
CA ILE A 216 19.84 -14.32 3.27
C ILE A 216 19.69 -13.76 4.70
N HIS A 217 20.83 -13.53 5.39
CA HIS A 217 20.82 -12.96 6.73
C HIS A 217 20.26 -11.53 6.78
N ALA A 218 20.62 -10.70 5.80
CA ALA A 218 20.11 -9.33 5.71
C ALA A 218 18.59 -9.31 5.49
N GLU A 219 18.07 -10.23 4.67
CA GLU A 219 16.62 -10.34 4.43
C GLU A 219 15.86 -10.82 5.68
N ILE A 220 16.37 -11.83 6.39
CA ILE A 220 15.81 -12.25 7.69
C ILE A 220 15.73 -11.07 8.65
N GLN A 221 16.81 -10.27 8.73
CA GLN A 221 16.85 -9.10 9.62
C GLN A 221 15.90 -7.99 9.19
N ARG A 222 15.74 -7.77 7.88
CA ARG A 222 14.79 -6.81 7.34
C ARG A 222 13.37 -7.11 7.82
N ILE A 223 12.94 -8.36 7.66
CA ILE A 223 11.58 -8.79 8.05
C ILE A 223 11.37 -8.69 9.57
N ARG A 224 12.36 -9.13 10.35
CA ARG A 224 12.31 -8.98 11.81
C ARG A 224 12.20 -7.52 12.24
N LEU A 225 12.93 -6.64 11.58
CA LEU A 225 12.91 -5.21 11.88
C LEU A 225 11.55 -4.58 11.53
N GLU A 226 10.96 -4.94 10.39
CA GLU A 226 9.62 -4.46 10.03
C GLU A 226 8.57 -4.94 11.04
N ARG A 227 8.65 -6.20 11.47
CA ARG A 227 7.77 -6.70 12.52
C ARG A 227 7.96 -5.95 13.85
N ALA A 228 9.20 -5.64 14.21
CA ALA A 228 9.48 -4.84 15.40
C ALA A 228 8.93 -3.43 15.29
N LYS A 229 9.04 -2.77 14.13
CA LYS A 229 8.44 -1.45 13.88
C LYS A 229 6.93 -1.49 14.09
N GLN A 230 6.24 -2.47 13.52
CA GLN A 230 4.80 -2.65 13.69
C GLN A 230 4.43 -2.80 15.16
N LEU A 231 5.10 -3.72 15.89
CA LEU A 231 4.82 -3.94 17.31
C LEU A 231 5.09 -2.69 18.17
N ILE A 232 6.17 -1.93 17.88
CA ILE A 232 6.46 -0.68 18.59
C ILE A 232 5.39 0.36 18.32
N ALA A 233 4.89 0.36 17.10
CA ALA A 233 3.88 1.27 16.64
C ALA A 233 2.47 0.95 17.19
N ASP A 234 2.09 -0.31 17.22
CA ASP A 234 0.71 -0.74 17.45
C ASP A 234 0.46 -1.20 18.89
N THR A 235 1.52 -1.33 19.71
CA THR A 235 1.39 -1.86 21.07
C THR A 235 2.25 -1.12 22.08
N ASP A 236 1.85 -1.19 23.36
CA ASP A 236 2.64 -0.70 24.50
C ASP A 236 3.53 -1.78 25.10
N LEU A 237 3.76 -2.88 24.39
CA LEU A 237 4.60 -3.98 24.87
C LEU A 237 6.02 -3.49 25.23
N PRO A 238 6.61 -4.03 26.31
CA PRO A 238 8.02 -3.80 26.64
C PRO A 238 8.93 -4.21 25.50
N LEU A 239 10.00 -3.44 25.25
CA LEU A 239 10.94 -3.71 24.14
C LEU A 239 11.52 -5.12 24.17
N LYS A 240 11.65 -5.72 25.36
CA LYS A 240 12.08 -7.12 25.52
C LYS A 240 11.09 -8.11 24.90
N GLN A 241 9.81 -7.89 25.08
CA GLN A 241 8.77 -8.73 24.48
C GLN A 241 8.68 -8.51 22.96
N ILE A 242 8.80 -7.25 22.52
CA ILE A 242 8.84 -6.92 21.09
C ILE A 242 10.03 -7.61 20.41
N ALA A 243 11.22 -7.56 21.00
CA ALA A 243 12.39 -8.26 20.46
C ALA A 243 12.12 -9.76 20.31
N LEU A 244 11.54 -10.39 21.32
CA LEU A 244 11.20 -11.82 21.29
C LEU A 244 10.18 -12.16 20.20
N GLN A 245 9.09 -11.39 20.11
CA GLN A 245 8.03 -11.60 19.12
C GLN A 245 8.49 -11.30 17.68
N ALA A 246 9.45 -10.40 17.52
CA ALA A 246 10.06 -10.10 16.22
C ALA A 246 11.20 -11.06 15.85
N GLY A 247 11.50 -12.08 16.68
CA GLY A 247 12.50 -13.11 16.40
C GLY A 247 13.94 -12.73 16.75
N PHE A 248 14.15 -11.62 17.47
CA PHE A 248 15.48 -11.25 17.99
C PHE A 248 15.80 -11.98 19.29
N GLN A 249 17.03 -12.46 19.39
CA GLN A 249 17.50 -13.14 20.61
C GLN A 249 17.78 -12.14 21.74
N TYR A 250 18.31 -10.97 21.41
CA TYR A 250 18.73 -9.95 22.37
C TYR A 250 18.16 -8.59 22.03
N VAL A 251 17.64 -7.88 23.04
CA VAL A 251 17.10 -6.51 22.93
C VAL A 251 18.16 -5.52 22.45
N GLN A 252 19.39 -5.69 22.91
CA GLN A 252 20.52 -4.82 22.54
C GLN A 252 20.79 -4.88 21.03
N TYR A 253 20.66 -6.06 20.45
CA TYR A 253 20.83 -6.24 19.01
C TYR A 253 19.69 -5.57 18.21
N LEU A 254 18.45 -5.75 18.65
CA LEU A 254 17.31 -5.01 18.05
C LEU A 254 17.54 -3.51 18.13
N THR A 255 17.91 -2.96 19.30
CA THR A 255 18.09 -1.53 19.51
C THR A 255 19.18 -0.95 18.61
N ARG A 256 20.31 -1.65 18.48
CA ARG A 256 21.42 -1.26 17.59
C ARG A 256 21.01 -1.28 16.12
N LEU A 257 20.36 -2.37 15.68
CA LEU A 257 19.90 -2.52 14.30
C LEU A 257 18.82 -1.49 13.97
N PHE A 258 17.87 -1.25 14.88
CA PHE A 258 16.81 -0.28 14.72
C PHE A 258 17.39 1.13 14.53
N ARG A 259 18.33 1.54 15.41
CA ARG A 259 18.99 2.85 15.28
C ARG A 259 19.78 2.97 13.98
N SER A 260 20.48 1.92 13.57
CA SER A 260 21.26 1.92 12.32
C SER A 260 20.41 2.02 11.07
N ARG A 261 19.21 1.42 11.07
CA ARG A 261 18.36 1.34 9.87
C ARG A 261 17.24 2.38 9.83
N VAL A 262 16.75 2.82 11.00
CA VAL A 262 15.64 3.78 11.12
C VAL A 262 16.13 5.18 11.48
N GLY A 263 17.38 5.30 11.96
CA GLY A 263 17.95 6.58 12.42
C GLY A 263 17.50 6.99 13.82
N LEU A 264 16.51 6.32 14.41
CA LEU A 264 15.93 6.62 15.71
C LEU A 264 16.07 5.43 16.66
N THR A 265 16.03 5.69 17.96
CA THR A 265 15.85 4.61 18.93
C THR A 265 14.39 4.13 18.95
N PRO A 266 14.13 2.85 19.32
CA PRO A 266 12.76 2.34 19.44
C PRO A 266 11.85 3.20 20.34
N ALA A 267 12.39 3.74 21.44
CA ALA A 267 11.65 4.62 22.34
C ALA A 267 11.27 5.95 21.68
N LYS A 268 12.20 6.59 20.96
CA LYS A 268 11.90 7.82 20.21
C LYS A 268 10.90 7.57 19.08
N PHE A 269 11.00 6.44 18.40
CA PHE A 269 10.07 6.06 17.36
C PHE A 269 8.64 5.89 17.91
N ARG A 270 8.49 5.26 19.09
CA ARG A 270 7.20 5.16 19.79
C ARG A 270 6.63 6.52 20.18
N SER A 271 7.45 7.40 20.77
CA SER A 271 6.98 8.72 21.22
C SER A 271 6.57 9.65 20.09
N GLN A 272 7.17 9.55 18.91
CA GLN A 272 6.77 10.35 17.74
C GLN A 272 5.38 9.96 17.20
N ARG A 273 4.91 8.75 17.43
CA ARG A 273 3.59 8.30 17.02
C ARG A 273 2.48 8.73 17.99
N VAL A 274 2.80 8.84 19.26
CA VAL A 274 1.90 9.40 20.30
C VAL A 274 1.68 10.90 20.10
N GLN A 275 2.66 11.58 19.51
CA GLN A 275 2.53 12.95 18.99
C GLN A 275 2.20 12.87 17.51
N GLY A 276 0.96 12.51 17.16
CA GLY A 276 0.43 12.76 15.81
C GLY A 276 0.75 14.20 15.41
N PRO A 277 0.77 14.55 14.09
CA PRO A 277 1.21 15.88 13.65
C PRO A 277 0.52 16.91 14.53
N ALA A 278 1.33 17.61 15.32
CA ALA A 278 0.84 18.60 16.28
C ALA A 278 -0.04 19.57 15.50
N MET A 279 -1.33 19.47 15.70
CA MET A 279 -2.22 20.59 15.40
C MET A 279 -1.72 21.68 16.32
N GLY A 280 -0.93 22.59 15.74
CA GLY A 280 -0.55 23.82 16.43
C GLY A 280 -1.81 24.42 17.02
N PRO A 281 -1.74 24.98 18.24
CA PRO A 281 -2.92 25.59 18.83
C PRO A 281 -3.49 26.59 17.85
N PRO A 282 -4.84 26.70 17.71
CA PRO A 282 -5.44 27.68 16.82
C PRO A 282 -4.91 29.06 17.24
N ASN A 283 -4.37 29.78 16.28
CA ASN A 283 -3.82 31.10 16.49
C ASN A 283 -4.93 32.00 17.10
N PRO A 284 -4.85 32.44 18.37
CA PRO A 284 -5.92 33.17 19.02
C PRO A 284 -6.12 34.61 18.47
N SER A 285 -5.33 35.05 17.47
CA SER A 285 -5.37 36.40 16.92
C SER A 285 -6.29 36.55 15.71
N ARG A 286 -7.14 35.57 15.37
CA ARG A 286 -8.21 35.73 14.37
C ARG A 286 -9.57 35.46 14.99
N SER A 287 -10.05 36.40 15.77
CA SER A 287 -11.48 36.50 16.09
C SER A 287 -12.25 36.75 14.78
N PRO A 288 -13.24 35.92 14.42
CA PRO A 288 -14.15 36.27 13.36
C PRO A 288 -15.05 37.41 13.88
N THR A 289 -14.85 38.61 13.40
CA THR A 289 -15.86 39.69 13.51
C THR A 289 -17.09 39.21 12.71
N SER A 290 -18.01 38.60 13.43
CA SER A 290 -19.35 38.29 12.97
C SER A 290 -20.14 39.58 12.89
N THR A 291 -20.17 40.20 11.72
CA THR A 291 -21.20 41.19 11.39
C THR A 291 -22.16 40.53 10.41
N ILE A 292 -23.17 39.88 10.94
CA ILE A 292 -24.34 39.44 10.18
C ILE A 292 -25.15 40.70 9.92
N PRO A 293 -25.36 41.16 8.66
CA PRO A 293 -26.31 42.21 8.38
C PRO A 293 -27.74 41.72 8.63
N PRO A 294 -28.65 42.56 9.13
CA PRO A 294 -30.02 42.14 9.43
C PRO A 294 -30.78 41.82 8.13
N ASN A 295 -31.51 40.72 8.21
CA ASN A 295 -32.39 40.19 7.18
C ASN A 295 -33.47 41.24 6.83
N PRO A 296 -33.69 41.64 5.55
CA PRO A 296 -34.80 42.51 5.20
C PRO A 296 -36.13 41.76 5.38
N SER A 297 -37.01 42.36 6.14
CA SER A 297 -38.36 41.93 6.38
C SER A 297 -39.19 41.85 5.08
N PRO A 298 -40.07 40.85 4.93
CA PRO A 298 -40.99 40.83 3.79
C PRO A 298 -42.16 41.76 4.06
N GLY A 299 -42.21 42.82 3.32
CA GLY A 299 -43.24 43.84 3.47
C GLY A 299 -43.78 44.42 2.18
N ALA A 300 -45.04 44.06 1.93
CA ALA A 300 -46.10 44.82 1.31
C ALA A 300 -46.14 44.93 -0.24
N LYS A 301 -47.13 44.29 -0.71
CA LYS A 301 -47.83 44.49 -2.00
C LYS A 301 -48.15 45.98 -2.23
N ARG A 302 -47.94 46.42 -3.46
CA ARG A 302 -48.94 47.03 -4.33
C ARG A 302 -48.53 46.85 -5.78
#